data_ca1461c8ecbab1409a9864e0ae93e40e
#
_entry.id   ca1461c8ecbab1409a9864e0ae93e40e
#
_cell.length_a   1.000
_cell.length_b   1.000
_cell.length_c   1.000
_cell.angle_alpha   90.00
_cell.angle_beta   90.00
_cell.angle_gamma   90.00
#
_symmetry.space_group_name_H-M   'P 1'
#
loop_
_entity.id
_entity.type
_entity.pdbx_description
1 polymer ?
#
loop_
_entity_poly.entity_id
_entity_poly.type
_entity_poly.pdbx_seq_one_letter_code
_entity_poly.pdbx_strand_id
1 'polypeptide(L)'
;EIKGLTSEYVVQEKYDGLRIQIHKFDNKVKIYTFNARDITDKMPQCVKVLENRVFPNCILDAEAVMYKDGEALVRAETLAHINRKIMEEADIKAHVFDIMYFEDKSVTSDKLEERLMILMKNFSANADEYVLFPNKNNTRDADSLSEIEEYAMDIMNNPASEGVVIKDAKSSYV
;
A
#
# COMPACT_ATOMS: atom_id res chain seq x y z
N GLU A 1 4.10 -25.65 10.26
CA GLU A 1 5.58 -25.75 10.23
C GLU A 1 6.10 -25.01 9.00
N ILE A 2 6.73 -23.88 9.20
CA ILE A 2 7.50 -23.18 8.16
C ILE A 2 8.83 -23.91 8.06
N LYS A 3 8.96 -24.78 7.04
CA LYS A 3 10.21 -25.50 6.81
C LYS A 3 11.21 -24.57 6.12
N GLY A 4 12.32 -24.29 6.80
CA GLY A 4 13.53 -23.73 6.21
C GLY A 4 13.49 -22.24 5.93
N LEU A 5 13.46 -21.42 6.98
CA LEU A 5 13.79 -20.01 6.92
C LEU A 5 15.28 -19.83 6.59
N THR A 6 15.63 -19.82 5.30
CA THR A 6 16.96 -19.46 4.80
C THR A 6 16.93 -18.18 3.95
N SER A 7 15.79 -17.58 3.82
CA SER A 7 15.56 -16.34 3.05
C SER A 7 15.21 -15.20 4.01
N GLU A 8 15.71 -14.02 3.72
CA GLU A 8 15.28 -12.79 4.39
C GLU A 8 13.80 -12.53 4.05
N TYR A 9 13.00 -12.23 5.06
CA TYR A 9 11.59 -11.93 4.92
C TYR A 9 11.33 -10.45 5.11
N VAL A 10 10.31 -9.96 4.39
CA VAL A 10 9.69 -8.66 4.64
C VAL A 10 8.34 -8.91 5.30
N VAL A 11 8.12 -8.26 6.44
CA VAL A 11 6.85 -8.30 7.18
C VAL A 11 6.18 -6.95 7.03
N GLN A 12 4.98 -6.94 6.47
CA GLN A 12 4.20 -5.72 6.24
C GLN A 12 2.87 -5.80 6.99
N GLU A 13 2.40 -4.63 7.44
CA GLU A 13 1.05 -4.51 8.00
C GLU A 13 -0.01 -4.91 6.97
N LYS A 14 -0.99 -5.71 7.40
CA LYS A 14 -2.13 -6.13 6.59
C LYS A 14 -3.34 -5.26 6.89
N TYR A 15 -3.67 -4.38 5.98
CA TYR A 15 -4.82 -3.49 6.09
C TYR A 15 -6.12 -4.19 5.65
N ASP A 16 -7.24 -3.89 6.32
CA ASP A 16 -8.57 -4.36 5.94
C ASP A 16 -9.26 -3.37 4.99
N GLY A 17 -8.91 -3.43 3.72
CA GLY A 17 -9.39 -2.48 2.74
C GLY A 17 -9.74 -3.09 1.39
N LEU A 18 -9.58 -2.30 0.34
CA LEU A 18 -9.75 -2.70 -1.05
C LEU A 18 -8.43 -2.52 -1.79
N ARG A 19 -7.87 -3.60 -2.34
CA ARG A 19 -6.66 -3.54 -3.17
C ARG A 19 -6.90 -2.72 -4.42
N ILE A 20 -6.02 -1.76 -4.65
CA ILE A 20 -6.07 -0.81 -5.76
C ILE A 20 -4.71 -0.68 -6.44
N GLN A 21 -4.74 -0.27 -7.70
CA GLN A 21 -3.56 0.19 -8.43
C GLN A 21 -3.67 1.68 -8.68
N ILE A 22 -2.59 2.41 -8.40
CA ILE A 22 -2.48 3.84 -8.66
C ILE A 22 -1.52 4.04 -9.83
N HIS A 23 -2.01 4.56 -10.92
CA HIS A 23 -1.26 4.87 -12.12
C HIS A 23 -1.00 6.38 -12.17
N LYS A 24 0.24 6.80 -12.03
CA LYS A 24 0.65 8.20 -12.17
C LYS A 24 1.61 8.36 -13.35
N PHE A 25 1.19 9.13 -14.33
CA PHE A 25 2.01 9.48 -15.51
C PHE A 25 1.91 10.97 -15.76
N ASP A 26 3.04 11.65 -15.79
CA ASP A 26 3.16 13.11 -15.80
C ASP A 26 2.34 13.71 -14.64
N ASN A 27 1.33 14.53 -14.94
CA ASN A 27 0.44 15.13 -13.94
C ASN A 27 -0.95 14.46 -13.90
N LYS A 28 -1.08 13.25 -14.45
CA LYS A 28 -2.36 12.52 -14.48
C LYS A 28 -2.30 11.32 -13.56
N VAL A 29 -3.35 11.18 -12.75
CA VAL A 29 -3.54 10.04 -11.85
C VAL A 29 -4.79 9.28 -12.24
N LYS A 30 -4.69 7.96 -12.26
CA LYS A 30 -5.80 7.03 -12.39
C LYS A 30 -5.71 5.97 -11.31
N ILE A 31 -6.84 5.64 -10.70
CA ILE A 31 -6.94 4.64 -9.64
C ILE A 31 -7.91 3.55 -10.07
N TYR A 32 -7.45 2.31 -10.02
CA TYR A 32 -8.21 1.14 -10.44
C TYR A 32 -8.33 0.13 -9.31
N THR A 33 -9.47 -0.54 -9.21
CA THR A 33 -9.58 -1.73 -8.38
C THR A 33 -8.82 -2.90 -9.02
N PHE A 34 -8.60 -3.98 -8.25
CA PHE A 34 -8.00 -5.22 -8.77
C PHE A 34 -8.69 -5.76 -10.04
N ASN A 35 -10.02 -5.55 -10.18
CA ASN A 35 -10.78 -5.94 -11.36
C ASN A 35 -10.79 -4.85 -12.45
N ALA A 36 -9.82 -3.98 -12.49
CA ALA A 36 -9.65 -2.91 -13.49
C ALA A 36 -10.81 -1.90 -13.60
N ARG A 37 -11.64 -1.76 -12.57
CA ARG A 37 -12.67 -0.72 -12.52
C ARG A 37 -12.02 0.61 -12.14
N ASP A 38 -12.22 1.66 -12.95
CA ASP A 38 -11.79 3.03 -12.62
C ASP A 38 -12.62 3.57 -11.43
N ILE A 39 -11.93 3.97 -10.37
CA ILE A 39 -12.48 4.56 -9.14
C ILE A 39 -11.79 5.88 -8.79
N THR A 40 -11.15 6.51 -9.76
CA THR A 40 -10.39 7.77 -9.59
C THR A 40 -11.23 8.84 -8.92
N ASP A 41 -12.51 8.97 -9.30
CA ASP A 41 -13.47 9.92 -8.76
C ASP A 41 -13.85 9.64 -7.29
N LYS A 42 -13.59 8.44 -6.79
CA LYS A 42 -13.90 8.03 -5.41
C LYS A 42 -12.80 8.35 -4.39
N MET A 43 -11.62 8.75 -4.87
CA MET A 43 -10.45 9.03 -4.04
C MET A 43 -9.83 10.41 -4.37
N PRO A 44 -10.62 11.51 -4.35
CA PRO A 44 -10.16 12.81 -4.83
C PRO A 44 -8.99 13.39 -4.03
N GLN A 45 -8.89 13.09 -2.73
CA GLN A 45 -7.78 13.53 -1.88
C GLN A 45 -6.46 12.87 -2.30
N CYS A 46 -6.47 11.54 -2.53
CA CYS A 46 -5.31 10.82 -3.03
C CYS A 46 -4.86 11.35 -4.40
N VAL A 47 -5.81 11.58 -5.31
CA VAL A 47 -5.54 12.16 -6.63
C VAL A 47 -4.87 13.51 -6.50
N LYS A 48 -5.44 14.42 -5.69
CA LYS A 48 -4.92 15.76 -5.45
C LYS A 48 -3.49 15.75 -4.90
N VAL A 49 -3.19 14.85 -3.96
CA VAL A 49 -1.82 14.70 -3.41
C VAL A 49 -0.84 14.29 -4.50
N LEU A 50 -1.19 13.29 -5.29
CA LEU A 50 -0.31 12.73 -6.32
C LEU A 50 -0.13 13.66 -7.54
N GLU A 51 -1.13 14.47 -7.88
CA GLU A 51 -1.03 15.46 -8.96
C GLU A 51 -0.25 16.70 -8.56
N ASN A 52 -0.38 17.16 -7.31
CA ASN A 52 0.23 18.40 -6.84
C ASN A 52 1.68 18.23 -6.35
N ARG A 53 2.16 17.02 -6.19
CA ARG A 53 3.53 16.74 -5.75
C ARG A 53 4.38 16.19 -6.88
N VAL A 54 5.67 16.45 -6.81
CA VAL A 54 6.65 15.94 -7.78
C VAL A 54 6.92 14.47 -7.44
N PHE A 55 6.13 13.59 -8.04
CA PHE A 55 6.37 12.16 -8.01
C PHE A 55 6.82 11.66 -9.38
N PRO A 56 7.72 10.67 -9.44
CA PRO A 56 8.08 9.99 -10.69
C PRO A 56 6.86 9.32 -11.34
N ASN A 57 6.93 9.04 -12.63
CA ASN A 57 5.97 8.18 -13.29
C ASN A 57 6.00 6.79 -12.67
N CYS A 58 4.85 6.26 -12.25
CA CYS A 58 4.81 5.01 -11.51
C CYS A 58 3.45 4.30 -11.59
N ILE A 59 3.48 3.00 -11.32
CA ILE A 59 2.30 2.20 -10.98
C ILE A 59 2.54 1.62 -9.59
N LEU A 60 1.72 2.02 -8.64
CA LEU A 60 1.78 1.61 -7.25
C LEU A 60 0.69 0.58 -6.96
N ASP A 61 0.99 -0.37 -6.08
CA ASP A 61 0.02 -1.30 -5.51
C ASP A 61 -0.27 -0.88 -4.06
N ALA A 62 -1.53 -0.72 -3.73
CA ALA A 62 -1.95 -0.15 -2.46
C ALA A 62 -3.24 -0.78 -1.94
N GLU A 63 -3.49 -0.61 -0.65
CA GLU A 63 -4.78 -0.90 -0.03
C GLU A 63 -5.51 0.41 0.26
N ALA A 64 -6.72 0.58 -0.28
CA ALA A 64 -7.60 1.70 0.04
C ALA A 64 -8.41 1.39 1.29
N VAL A 65 -8.27 2.22 2.32
CA VAL A 65 -8.97 2.08 3.60
C VAL A 65 -9.74 3.36 3.90
N MET A 66 -11.02 3.24 4.22
CA MET A 66 -11.85 4.35 4.66
C MET A 66 -11.68 4.59 6.14
N TYR A 67 -11.63 5.86 6.53
CA TYR A 67 -11.49 6.30 7.92
C TYR A 67 -12.71 7.14 8.33
N LYS A 68 -13.04 7.07 9.63
CA LYS A 68 -14.02 7.94 10.27
C LYS A 68 -13.53 8.32 11.65
N ASP A 69 -13.50 9.61 11.92
CA ASP A 69 -13.01 10.17 13.21
C ASP A 69 -11.59 9.68 13.58
N GLY A 70 -10.75 9.42 12.55
CA GLY A 70 -9.38 8.92 12.71
C GLY A 70 -9.25 7.41 12.86
N GLU A 71 -10.35 6.67 12.92
CA GLU A 71 -10.37 5.21 13.02
C GLU A 71 -10.60 4.55 11.65
N ALA A 72 -9.84 3.50 11.35
CA ALA A 72 -10.02 2.71 10.14
C ALA A 72 -11.33 1.92 10.19
N LEU A 73 -12.07 1.94 9.08
CA LEU A 73 -13.29 1.17 8.92
C LEU A 73 -12.99 -0.16 8.22
N VAL A 74 -13.83 -1.15 8.45
CA VAL A 74 -13.70 -2.47 7.82
C VAL A 74 -13.90 -2.39 6.30
N ARG A 75 -13.32 -3.33 5.57
CA ARG A 75 -13.40 -3.44 4.10
C ARG A 75 -14.81 -3.26 3.53
N ALA A 76 -15.81 -3.82 4.21
CA ALA A 76 -17.20 -3.75 3.75
C ALA A 76 -17.70 -2.30 3.60
N GLU A 77 -17.27 -1.39 4.47
CA GLU A 77 -17.65 0.04 4.43
C GLU A 77 -16.91 0.78 3.32
N THR A 78 -15.61 0.52 3.15
CA THR A 78 -14.83 1.04 2.03
C THR A 78 -15.44 0.62 0.69
N LEU A 79 -15.76 -0.66 0.54
CA LEU A 79 -16.38 -1.19 -0.68
C LEU A 79 -17.78 -0.62 -0.92
N ALA A 80 -18.60 -0.49 0.14
CA ALA A 80 -19.93 0.10 0.04
C ALA A 80 -19.85 1.56 -0.43
N HIS A 81 -18.91 2.35 0.09
CA HIS A 81 -18.71 3.73 -0.35
C HIS A 81 -18.28 3.82 -1.81
N ILE A 82 -17.30 3.03 -2.24
CA ILE A 82 -16.80 3.00 -3.63
C ILE A 82 -17.90 2.59 -4.62
N ASN A 83 -18.86 1.77 -4.20
CA ASN A 83 -19.97 1.32 -5.03
C ASN A 83 -21.15 2.29 -5.09
N ARG A 84 -21.21 3.32 -4.23
CA ARG A 84 -22.28 4.32 -4.27
C ARG A 84 -22.23 5.14 -5.56
N LYS A 85 -23.40 5.47 -6.10
CA LYS A 85 -23.53 6.35 -7.27
C LYS A 85 -23.33 7.82 -6.91
N ILE A 86 -23.68 8.21 -5.68
CA ILE A 86 -23.57 9.57 -5.18
C ILE A 86 -22.19 9.75 -4.56
N MET A 87 -21.52 10.83 -4.94
CA MET A 87 -20.26 11.25 -4.37
C MET A 87 -20.52 11.92 -3.00
N GLU A 88 -20.26 11.18 -1.94
CA GLU A 88 -20.15 11.76 -0.59
C GLU A 88 -18.66 11.91 -0.27
N GLU A 89 -18.29 12.95 0.46
CA GLU A 89 -16.92 13.08 0.97
C GLU A 89 -16.65 11.93 1.94
N ALA A 90 -15.55 11.24 1.73
CA ALA A 90 -15.05 10.19 2.60
C ALA A 90 -13.55 10.33 2.77
N ASP A 91 -13.08 10.07 3.96
CA ASP A 91 -11.66 10.00 4.27
C ASP A 91 -11.13 8.61 3.86
N ILE A 92 -10.71 8.49 2.58
CA ILE A 92 -10.12 7.25 2.06
C ILE A 92 -8.63 7.48 1.86
N LYS A 93 -7.82 6.62 2.50
CA LYS A 93 -6.36 6.67 2.43
C LYS A 93 -5.84 5.47 1.62
N ALA A 94 -4.78 5.71 0.85
CA ALA A 94 -4.07 4.67 0.11
C ALA A 94 -2.82 4.26 0.89
N HIS A 95 -2.76 3.02 1.35
CA HIS A 95 -1.60 2.41 1.98
C HIS A 95 -0.80 1.65 0.93
N VAL A 96 0.24 2.29 0.40
CA VAL A 96 1.10 1.71 -0.63
C VAL A 96 1.98 0.63 0.00
N PHE A 97 2.04 -0.55 -0.62
CA PHE A 97 2.84 -1.66 -0.13
C PHE A 97 3.78 -2.26 -1.19
N ASP A 98 3.62 -1.90 -2.48
CA ASP A 98 4.51 -2.36 -3.55
C ASP A 98 4.50 -1.38 -4.75
N ILE A 99 5.42 -1.59 -5.70
CA ILE A 99 5.52 -0.82 -6.94
C ILE A 99 5.78 -1.74 -8.13
N MET A 100 5.07 -1.53 -9.22
CA MET A 100 5.16 -2.34 -10.44
C MET A 100 5.88 -1.66 -11.59
N TYR A 101 5.84 -0.32 -11.63
CA TYR A 101 6.46 0.49 -12.67
C TYR A 101 7.08 1.73 -12.05
N PHE A 102 8.29 2.07 -12.45
CA PHE A 102 9.03 3.23 -11.96
C PHE A 102 9.73 3.94 -13.11
N GLU A 103 9.47 5.25 -13.25
CA GLU A 103 9.96 6.13 -14.32
C GLU A 103 9.57 5.63 -15.72
N ASP A 104 10.40 4.84 -16.36
CA ASP A 104 10.23 4.38 -17.74
C ASP A 104 10.32 2.86 -17.91
N LYS A 105 10.36 2.10 -16.79
CA LYS A 105 10.49 0.64 -16.82
C LYS A 105 9.57 -0.10 -15.85
N SER A 106 9.21 -1.33 -16.21
CA SER A 106 8.62 -2.29 -15.28
C SER A 106 9.67 -2.77 -14.28
N VAL A 107 9.30 -2.84 -13.00
CA VAL A 107 10.13 -3.37 -11.91
C VAL A 107 9.55 -4.67 -11.32
N THR A 108 8.57 -5.27 -11.99
CA THR A 108 7.90 -6.49 -11.51
C THR A 108 8.82 -7.71 -11.43
N SER A 109 9.89 -7.76 -12.23
CA SER A 109 10.92 -8.80 -12.17
C SER A 109 11.98 -8.56 -11.10
N ASP A 110 12.07 -7.34 -10.56
CA ASP A 110 13.02 -7.01 -9.53
C ASP A 110 12.59 -7.64 -8.19
N LYS A 111 13.54 -7.85 -7.28
CA LYS A 111 13.26 -8.39 -5.96
C LYS A 111 12.39 -7.43 -5.15
N LEU A 112 11.57 -7.97 -4.23
CA LEU A 112 10.74 -7.16 -3.34
C LEU A 112 11.55 -6.12 -2.57
N GLU A 113 12.70 -6.50 -2.02
CA GLU A 113 13.60 -5.57 -1.31
C GLU A 113 14.04 -4.38 -2.17
N GLU A 114 14.30 -4.61 -3.48
CA GLU A 114 14.68 -3.56 -4.44
C GLU A 114 13.49 -2.64 -4.74
N ARG A 115 12.28 -3.21 -4.93
CA ARG A 115 11.05 -2.44 -5.14
C ARG A 115 10.69 -1.59 -3.93
N LEU A 116 10.81 -2.12 -2.70
CA LEU A 116 10.59 -1.36 -1.47
C LEU A 116 11.63 -0.25 -1.29
N MET A 117 12.87 -0.49 -1.69
CA MET A 117 13.92 0.53 -1.66
C MET A 117 13.60 1.69 -2.61
N ILE A 118 13.02 1.42 -3.80
CA ILE A 118 12.52 2.47 -4.70
C ILE A 118 11.46 3.32 -3.99
N LEU A 119 10.48 2.70 -3.34
CA LEU A 119 9.43 3.41 -2.61
C LEU A 119 10.01 4.26 -1.48
N MET A 120 10.87 3.71 -0.65
CA MET A 120 11.44 4.41 0.50
C MET A 120 12.32 5.60 0.07
N LYS A 121 13.11 5.46 -0.98
CA LYS A 121 14.03 6.53 -1.45
C LYS A 121 13.32 7.66 -2.20
N ASN A 122 12.30 7.33 -3.00
CA ASN A 122 11.74 8.29 -3.95
C ASN A 122 10.38 8.86 -3.53
N PHE A 123 9.68 8.20 -2.58
CA PHE A 123 8.31 8.56 -2.24
C PHE A 123 8.13 8.92 -0.76
N SER A 124 8.87 8.33 0.17
CA SER A 124 8.63 8.49 1.62
C SER A 124 8.77 9.92 2.12
N ALA A 125 9.65 10.73 1.53
CA ALA A 125 9.80 12.15 1.88
C ALA A 125 8.56 12.98 1.50
N ASN A 126 7.71 12.46 0.61
CA ASN A 126 6.49 13.08 0.12
C ASN A 126 5.23 12.39 0.66
N ALA A 127 5.35 11.59 1.72
CA ALA A 127 4.21 10.96 2.38
C ALA A 127 3.22 12.03 2.84
N ASP A 128 1.94 11.71 2.72
CA ASP A 128 0.82 12.56 3.10
C ASP A 128 -0.17 11.73 3.91
N GLU A 129 -1.13 12.36 4.55
CA GLU A 129 -2.16 11.66 5.30
C GLU A 129 -3.08 10.80 4.41
N TYR A 130 -3.17 11.08 3.10
CA TYR A 130 -3.99 10.33 2.13
C TYR A 130 -3.22 9.31 1.30
N VAL A 131 -1.89 9.42 1.20
CA VAL A 131 -1.03 8.47 0.49
C VAL A 131 0.15 8.11 1.37
N LEU A 132 0.08 6.93 1.96
CA LEU A 132 1.05 6.43 2.93
C LEU A 132 1.96 5.40 2.25
N PHE A 133 3.26 5.52 2.49
CA PHE A 133 4.28 4.67 1.89
C PHE A 133 4.92 3.75 2.94
N PRO A 134 5.58 2.66 2.51
CA PRO A 134 6.33 1.79 3.39
C PRO A 134 7.35 2.57 4.24
N ASN A 135 7.36 2.28 5.52
CA ASN A 135 8.29 2.86 6.50
C ASN A 135 8.50 1.86 7.65
N LYS A 136 9.44 2.14 8.55
CA LYS A 136 9.78 1.25 9.66
C LYS A 136 8.64 0.89 10.62
N ASN A 137 7.52 1.60 10.57
CA ASN A 137 6.38 1.33 11.46
C ASN A 137 5.42 0.30 10.85
N ASN A 138 5.35 0.20 9.51
CA ASN A 138 4.44 -0.68 8.79
C ASN A 138 5.13 -1.73 7.90
N THR A 139 6.47 -1.67 7.80
CA THR A 139 7.27 -2.59 6.98
C THR A 139 8.60 -2.82 7.66
N ARG A 140 8.95 -4.07 7.95
CA ARG A 140 10.22 -4.47 8.57
C ARG A 140 10.81 -5.69 7.90
N ASP A 141 12.12 -5.76 7.87
CA ASP A 141 12.87 -6.96 7.53
C ASP A 141 12.89 -7.90 8.73
N ALA A 142 12.87 -9.21 8.50
CA ALA A 142 12.97 -10.23 9.53
C ALA A 142 13.76 -11.44 9.02
N ASP A 143 14.71 -11.92 9.84
CA ASP A 143 15.56 -13.06 9.55
C ASP A 143 15.18 -14.30 10.37
N SER A 144 14.26 -14.15 11.31
CA SER A 144 13.84 -15.22 12.21
C SER A 144 12.34 -15.19 12.48
N LEU A 145 11.80 -16.35 12.86
CA LEU A 145 10.41 -16.47 13.31
C LEU A 145 10.11 -15.60 14.52
N SER A 146 11.07 -15.48 15.45
CA SER A 146 10.92 -14.68 16.66
C SER A 146 10.75 -13.19 16.34
N GLU A 147 11.50 -12.66 15.37
CA GLU A 147 11.35 -11.27 14.90
C GLU A 147 10.01 -11.03 14.22
N ILE A 148 9.56 -12.01 13.43
CA ILE A 148 8.22 -11.96 12.79
C ILE A 148 7.12 -11.92 13.86
N GLU A 149 7.20 -12.79 14.88
CA GLU A 149 6.23 -12.86 15.97
C GLU A 149 6.21 -11.58 16.80
N GLU A 150 7.38 -11.03 17.15
CA GLU A 150 7.50 -9.76 17.88
C GLU A 150 6.84 -8.62 17.10
N TYR A 151 7.15 -8.49 15.81
CA TYR A 151 6.57 -7.45 14.97
C TYR A 151 5.06 -7.65 14.76
N ALA A 152 4.60 -8.89 14.60
CA ALA A 152 3.17 -9.18 14.49
C ALA A 152 2.42 -8.78 15.76
N MET A 153 3.00 -9.01 16.95
CA MET A 153 2.40 -8.56 18.21
C MET A 153 2.32 -7.04 18.31
N ASP A 154 3.36 -6.33 17.89
CA ASP A 154 3.37 -4.86 17.86
C ASP A 154 2.22 -4.32 16.98
N ILE A 155 2.05 -4.89 15.77
CA ILE A 155 1.02 -4.48 14.82
C ILE A 155 -0.39 -4.85 15.29
N MET A 156 -0.58 -6.02 15.89
CA MET A 156 -1.91 -6.45 16.39
C MET A 156 -2.47 -5.53 17.48
N ASN A 157 -1.64 -4.70 18.10
CA ASN A 157 -2.09 -3.62 18.99
C ASN A 157 -2.68 -2.42 18.24
N ASN A 158 -2.55 -2.36 16.92
CA ASN A 158 -3.18 -1.35 16.08
C ASN A 158 -4.58 -1.83 15.63
N PRO A 159 -5.67 -1.19 16.08
CA PRO A 159 -7.03 -1.62 15.73
C PRO A 159 -7.35 -1.51 14.22
N ALA A 160 -6.53 -0.79 13.45
CA ALA A 160 -6.66 -0.65 11.99
C ALA A 160 -6.06 -1.83 11.21
N SER A 161 -5.36 -2.75 11.90
CA SER A 161 -4.63 -3.85 11.26
C SER A 161 -5.37 -5.17 11.43
N GLU A 162 -5.46 -5.96 10.33
CA GLU A 162 -5.89 -7.37 10.38
C GLU A 162 -4.77 -8.33 10.81
N GLY A 163 -3.54 -7.84 10.93
CA GLY A 163 -2.35 -8.63 11.19
C GLY A 163 -1.17 -8.26 10.28
N VAL A 164 -0.40 -9.25 9.86
CA VAL A 164 0.77 -9.06 9.00
C VAL A 164 0.75 -9.95 7.76
N VAL A 165 1.41 -9.48 6.71
CA VAL A 165 1.76 -10.27 5.52
C VAL A 165 3.26 -10.51 5.54
N ILE A 166 3.67 -11.77 5.43
CA ILE A 166 5.07 -12.19 5.37
C ILE A 166 5.39 -12.49 3.91
N LYS A 167 6.40 -11.84 3.38
CA LYS A 167 6.84 -11.97 1.98
C LYS A 167 8.31 -12.34 1.92
N ASP A 168 8.71 -13.13 0.93
CA ASP A 168 10.12 -13.37 0.61
C ASP A 168 10.72 -12.08 0.02
N ALA A 169 11.76 -11.54 0.67
CA ALA A 169 12.43 -10.31 0.25
C ALA A 169 13.04 -10.39 -1.16
N LYS A 170 13.33 -11.61 -1.65
CA LYS A 170 13.92 -11.88 -2.97
C LYS A 170 12.89 -12.21 -4.05
N SER A 171 11.59 -12.26 -3.70
CA SER A 171 10.53 -12.59 -4.66
C SER A 171 10.33 -11.47 -5.69
N SER A 172 10.04 -11.87 -6.93
CA SER A 172 9.46 -10.98 -7.92
C SER A 172 8.01 -10.64 -7.57
N TYR A 173 7.44 -9.65 -8.24
CA TYR A 173 6.01 -9.30 -8.07
C TYR A 173 5.11 -10.42 -8.60
N VAL A 174 4.09 -10.82 -7.81
CA VAL A 174 3.14 -11.90 -8.13
C VAL A 174 1.72 -11.38 -8.12
#